data_d413044f909c41ce66b4360a60b85514
#
_entry.id   d413044f909c41ce66b4360a60b85514
#
_cell.length_a   1.000
_cell.length_b   1.000
_cell.length_c   1.000
_cell.angle_alpha   90.00
_cell.angle_beta   90.00
_cell.angle_gamma   90.00
#
_symmetry.space_group_name_H-M   'P 1'
#
loop_
_entity.id
_entity.type
_entity.pdbx_description
1 polymer ?
#
loop_
_entity_poly.entity_id
_entity_poly.type
_entity_poly.pdbx_seq_one_letter_code
_entity_poly.pdbx_strand_id
1 'polypeptide(L)'
;MVRPDRAAFRPPVCQPWEMGVYLFHGADEVLVIEAVAAKVRELIGDGDRAMLLDEYRDEYVLAGVSEAAQTPPFFTDRKVIAAYHVNSFRADEHAQLAEYLADPADFTDLVIEWGSGKVAKVVADALKKGGGVSIDPTPGSRAADRRSWWETEIAASGLNFEQPAVAMLTTWLGEDVSRFTGLAETLRATYGSSRISADDLEPFLGDKGDVAPWDLTDAIDNGRPSRALEVARRMMGAGERHPLQVMAQLHGHYSKLAKLDGPDVRSAADAENVLGIKGFPAEKALKAFRNLGSGGVRKAFELLAAADLDLRGRTGLDEEIVMDVLVARLARLSPRR
;
A
#
# COMPACT_ATOMS: atom_id res chain seq x y z
N MET A 1 -2.40 42.91 22.00
CA MET A 1 -1.33 42.44 21.09
C MET A 1 -0.75 41.16 21.69
N VAL A 2 -1.45 40.06 21.50
CA VAL A 2 -1.12 38.72 22.04
C VAL A 2 -0.69 37.89 20.86
N ARG A 3 0.57 37.44 20.86
CA ARG A 3 1.11 36.54 19.85
C ARG A 3 0.48 35.14 20.04
N PRO A 4 -0.02 34.46 18.99
CA PRO A 4 -0.41 33.07 19.12
C PRO A 4 0.85 32.19 19.23
N ASP A 5 0.82 31.38 20.26
CA ASP A 5 1.80 30.36 20.59
C ASP A 5 1.91 29.33 19.44
N ARG A 6 3.09 29.23 18.85
CA ARG A 6 3.42 28.20 17.88
C ARG A 6 3.63 26.92 18.67
N ALA A 7 2.60 26.12 18.78
CA ALA A 7 2.76 24.71 19.10
C ALA A 7 3.46 24.02 17.91
N ALA A 8 4.79 24.18 17.86
CA ALA A 8 5.61 23.30 17.06
C ALA A 8 5.38 21.88 17.54
N PHE A 9 4.94 20.99 16.64
CA PHE A 9 5.05 19.55 16.85
C PHE A 9 6.52 19.26 17.15
N ARG A 10 6.82 19.09 18.43
CA ARG A 10 8.07 18.48 18.86
C ARG A 10 7.88 16.98 18.61
N PRO A 11 8.72 16.33 17.78
CA PRO A 11 8.88 14.89 17.94
C PRO A 11 9.14 14.65 19.43
N PRO A 12 8.69 13.52 20.00
CA PRO A 12 8.86 13.26 21.42
C PRO A 12 10.32 13.52 21.77
N VAL A 13 10.50 14.49 22.67
CA VAL A 13 11.81 14.95 23.14
C VAL A 13 12.63 13.72 23.48
N CYS A 14 13.82 13.63 22.92
CA CYS A 14 14.84 12.66 23.29
C CYS A 14 14.81 12.42 24.79
N GLN A 15 14.17 11.34 25.20
CA GLN A 15 14.51 10.70 26.44
C GLN A 15 15.92 10.12 26.26
N PRO A 16 16.75 10.11 27.29
CA PRO A 16 18.11 9.59 27.17
C PRO A 16 18.04 8.15 26.67
N TRP A 17 18.41 7.96 25.40
CA TRP A 17 18.81 6.75 24.69
C TRP A 17 18.36 5.42 25.33
N GLU A 18 17.04 5.16 25.39
CA GLU A 18 16.55 3.82 25.64
C GLU A 18 16.72 3.04 24.33
N MET A 19 17.64 2.09 24.32
CA MET A 19 17.84 1.13 23.24
C MET A 19 16.54 0.37 23.07
N GLY A 20 16.13 0.10 21.84
CA GLY A 20 14.80 -0.41 21.58
C GLY A 20 14.72 -1.46 20.49
N VAL A 21 13.64 -2.21 20.54
CA VAL A 21 13.26 -3.10 19.45
C VAL A 21 12.09 -2.47 18.69
N TYR A 22 12.27 -2.30 17.38
CA TYR A 22 11.30 -1.68 16.49
C TYR A 22 10.89 -2.68 15.41
N LEU A 23 9.62 -3.06 15.38
CA LEU A 23 9.08 -3.99 14.39
C LEU A 23 8.16 -3.22 13.44
N PHE A 24 8.53 -3.20 12.17
CA PHE A 24 7.76 -2.57 11.10
C PHE A 24 7.01 -3.62 10.31
N HIS A 25 5.71 -3.40 10.10
CA HIS A 25 4.85 -4.26 9.30
C HIS A 25 3.77 -3.41 8.63
N GLY A 26 3.17 -3.90 7.56
CA GLY A 26 2.09 -3.18 6.87
C GLY A 26 1.70 -3.83 5.56
N ALA A 27 0.65 -3.31 4.94
CA ALA A 27 0.16 -3.80 3.65
C ALA A 27 0.96 -3.27 2.46
N ASP A 28 1.63 -2.12 2.64
CA ASP A 28 2.47 -1.48 1.63
C ASP A 28 3.94 -1.72 1.97
N GLU A 29 4.57 -2.59 1.19
CA GLU A 29 5.96 -3.01 1.39
C GLU A 29 6.95 -1.85 1.20
N VAL A 30 6.66 -0.92 0.30
CA VAL A 30 7.52 0.24 0.03
C VAL A 30 7.55 1.15 1.25
N LEU A 31 6.39 1.48 1.82
CA LEU A 31 6.31 2.31 3.02
C LEU A 31 6.98 1.65 4.22
N VAL A 32 6.85 0.32 4.36
CA VAL A 32 7.51 -0.42 5.44
C VAL A 32 9.03 -0.34 5.30
N ILE A 33 9.59 -0.59 4.09
CA ILE A 33 11.04 -0.50 3.84
C ILE A 33 11.55 0.93 4.06
N GLU A 34 10.82 1.94 3.60
CA GLU A 34 11.18 3.35 3.82
C GLU A 34 11.19 3.73 5.30
N ALA A 35 10.19 3.29 6.06
CA ALA A 35 10.11 3.53 7.49
C ALA A 35 11.25 2.84 8.25
N VAL A 36 11.62 1.61 7.89
CA VAL A 36 12.80 0.90 8.41
C VAL A 36 14.07 1.71 8.11
N ALA A 37 14.27 2.12 6.86
CA ALA A 37 15.44 2.91 6.47
C ALA A 37 15.51 4.26 7.20
N ALA A 38 14.37 4.91 7.42
CA ALA A 38 14.30 6.16 8.19
C ALA A 38 14.68 5.93 9.67
N LYS A 39 14.16 4.86 10.30
CA LYS A 39 14.50 4.51 11.68
C LYS A 39 15.98 4.15 11.83
N VAL A 40 16.54 3.38 10.91
CA VAL A 40 17.98 3.05 10.91
C VAL A 40 18.82 4.33 10.80
N ARG A 41 18.47 5.27 9.91
CA ARG A 41 19.16 6.57 9.82
C ARG A 41 19.05 7.38 11.10
N GLU A 42 17.87 7.43 11.72
CA GLU A 42 17.63 8.10 13.00
C GLU A 42 18.53 7.51 14.10
N LEU A 43 18.60 6.19 14.20
CA LEU A 43 19.38 5.50 15.22
C LEU A 43 20.90 5.65 15.01
N ILE A 44 21.38 5.69 13.79
CA ILE A 44 22.80 5.91 13.47
C ILE A 44 23.16 7.38 13.74
N GLY A 45 22.28 8.33 13.38
CA GLY A 45 22.55 9.76 13.48
C GLY A 45 23.81 10.16 12.71
N ASP A 46 24.69 10.89 13.35
CA ASP A 46 26.00 11.32 12.79
C ASP A 46 27.10 10.26 12.95
N GLY A 47 26.78 9.07 13.45
CA GLY A 47 27.74 7.98 13.66
C GLY A 47 28.19 7.32 12.36
N ASP A 48 29.33 6.62 12.45
CA ASP A 48 29.81 5.83 11.30
C ASP A 48 28.93 4.60 11.07
N ARG A 49 28.21 4.60 9.94
CA ARG A 49 27.33 3.51 9.54
C ARG A 49 28.03 2.16 9.49
N ALA A 50 29.27 2.13 8.99
CA ALA A 50 30.03 0.87 8.84
C ALA A 50 30.42 0.26 10.18
N MET A 51 30.49 1.06 11.25
CA MET A 51 30.85 0.60 12.60
C MET A 51 29.63 0.33 13.48
N LEU A 52 28.50 0.94 13.17
CA LEU A 52 27.31 0.89 14.02
C LEU A 52 26.23 -0.06 13.51
N LEU A 53 26.20 -0.37 12.20
CA LEU A 53 25.08 -1.07 11.58
C LEU A 53 25.47 -2.44 11.05
N ASP A 54 24.76 -3.46 11.51
CA ASP A 54 24.72 -4.80 10.92
C ASP A 54 23.40 -5.00 10.18
N GLU A 55 23.44 -5.28 8.86
CA GLU A 55 22.24 -5.51 8.04
C GLU A 55 22.13 -6.97 7.60
N TYR A 56 20.96 -7.56 7.84
CA TYR A 56 20.57 -8.91 7.46
C TYR A 56 19.46 -8.85 6.41
N ARG A 57 19.81 -9.00 5.12
CA ARG A 57 18.85 -8.87 4.01
C ARG A 57 18.61 -10.17 3.26
N ASP A 58 19.68 -10.80 2.79
CA ASP A 58 19.64 -11.97 1.92
C ASP A 58 20.42 -13.12 2.55
N GLU A 59 19.91 -14.37 2.38
CA GLU A 59 20.60 -15.61 2.77
C GLU A 59 21.17 -15.62 4.19
N TYR A 60 20.39 -15.16 5.17
CA TYR A 60 20.78 -15.20 6.58
C TYR A 60 19.92 -16.18 7.39
N VAL A 61 20.39 -16.54 8.58
CA VAL A 61 19.63 -17.34 9.56
C VAL A 61 19.16 -16.43 10.69
N LEU A 62 17.90 -16.57 11.09
CA LEU A 62 17.31 -15.69 12.08
C LEU A 62 17.96 -15.82 13.47
N ALA A 63 18.49 -17.00 13.81
CA ALA A 63 19.30 -17.20 15.01
C ALA A 63 20.54 -16.30 15.04
N GLY A 64 21.20 -16.09 13.89
CA GLY A 64 22.35 -15.21 13.78
C GLY A 64 22.04 -13.74 14.13
N VAL A 65 20.82 -13.28 13.85
CA VAL A 65 20.36 -11.93 14.25
C VAL A 65 20.30 -11.84 15.78
N SER A 66 19.71 -12.84 16.43
CA SER A 66 19.60 -12.87 17.90
C SER A 66 20.99 -13.00 18.58
N GLU A 67 21.88 -13.81 18.04
CA GLU A 67 23.26 -13.94 18.51
C GLU A 67 24.05 -12.64 18.37
N ALA A 68 23.95 -12.01 17.20
CA ALA A 68 24.57 -10.71 16.97
C ALA A 68 23.99 -9.66 17.93
N ALA A 69 22.68 -9.67 18.15
CA ALA A 69 22.02 -8.70 19.03
C ALA A 69 22.42 -8.86 20.51
N GLN A 70 22.78 -10.07 20.96
CA GLN A 70 23.28 -10.36 22.31
C GLN A 70 24.78 -10.11 22.47
N THR A 71 25.53 -9.98 21.37
CA THR A 71 26.98 -9.79 21.43
C THR A 71 27.30 -8.30 21.61
N PRO A 72 27.98 -7.88 22.70
CA PRO A 72 28.36 -6.49 22.87
C PRO A 72 29.26 -5.97 21.72
N PRO A 73 29.07 -4.72 21.29
CA PRO A 73 29.96 -4.12 20.28
C PRO A 73 31.36 -3.93 20.87
N PHE A 74 32.38 -4.05 20.02
CA PHE A 74 33.78 -3.98 20.46
C PHE A 74 34.35 -2.55 20.40
N PHE A 75 33.92 -1.76 19.40
CA PHE A 75 34.48 -0.43 19.13
C PHE A 75 33.55 0.73 19.49
N THR A 76 32.32 0.44 19.83
CA THR A 76 31.26 1.42 20.09
C THR A 76 30.50 1.05 21.35
N ASP A 77 29.80 2.01 21.97
CA ASP A 77 28.97 1.74 23.14
C ASP A 77 27.62 1.11 22.79
N ARG A 78 27.26 1.17 21.50
CA ARG A 78 25.99 0.65 20.96
C ARG A 78 26.12 0.17 19.54
N LYS A 79 25.16 -0.62 19.09
CA LYS A 79 25.01 -1.04 17.70
C LYS A 79 23.56 -1.03 17.27
N VAL A 80 23.36 -0.95 15.97
CA VAL A 80 22.07 -1.07 15.30
C VAL A 80 22.08 -2.33 14.46
N ILE A 81 21.04 -3.14 14.58
CA ILE A 81 20.85 -4.31 13.73
C ILE A 81 19.55 -4.11 12.95
N ALA A 82 19.59 -4.31 11.63
CA ALA A 82 18.44 -4.29 10.78
C ALA A 82 18.23 -5.65 10.12
N ALA A 83 17.09 -6.31 10.39
CA ALA A 83 16.72 -7.60 9.83
C ALA A 83 15.50 -7.45 8.91
N TYR A 84 15.64 -7.92 7.66
CA TYR A 84 14.63 -7.76 6.60
C TYR A 84 13.94 -9.09 6.27
N HIS A 85 12.67 -9.01 5.81
CA HIS A 85 11.85 -10.16 5.39
C HIS A 85 11.68 -11.24 6.47
N VAL A 86 11.59 -10.82 7.74
CA VAL A 86 11.52 -11.75 8.89
C VAL A 86 10.27 -12.63 8.83
N ASN A 87 9.19 -12.20 8.17
CA ASN A 87 7.99 -13.01 7.95
C ASN A 87 8.23 -14.29 7.13
N SER A 88 9.32 -14.36 6.36
CA SER A 88 9.64 -15.51 5.50
C SER A 88 10.20 -16.72 6.26
N PHE A 89 10.62 -16.52 7.50
CA PHE A 89 11.15 -17.59 8.35
C PHE A 89 10.06 -18.49 8.95
N ARG A 90 10.46 -19.66 9.42
CA ARG A 90 9.53 -20.64 9.98
C ARG A 90 9.15 -20.31 11.41
N ALA A 91 8.07 -20.94 11.90
CA ALA A 91 7.55 -20.70 13.23
C ALA A 91 8.53 -21.05 14.38
N ASP A 92 9.37 -22.05 14.18
CA ASP A 92 10.41 -22.43 15.14
C ASP A 92 11.53 -21.37 15.24
N GLU A 93 11.88 -20.75 14.12
CA GLU A 93 12.85 -19.64 14.07
C GLU A 93 12.26 -18.36 14.69
N HIS A 94 10.96 -18.08 14.44
CA HIS A 94 10.27 -16.98 15.10
C HIS A 94 10.21 -17.18 16.63
N ALA A 95 10.09 -18.42 17.11
CA ALA A 95 10.11 -18.70 18.55
C ALA A 95 11.49 -18.40 19.17
N GLN A 96 12.57 -18.71 18.47
CA GLN A 96 13.94 -18.36 18.91
C GLN A 96 14.17 -16.84 18.94
N LEU A 97 13.72 -16.11 17.91
CA LEU A 97 13.76 -14.65 17.93
C LEU A 97 12.94 -14.07 19.10
N ALA A 98 11.79 -14.65 19.38
CA ALA A 98 10.92 -14.22 20.48
C ALA A 98 11.57 -14.34 21.86
N GLU A 99 12.48 -15.30 22.07
CA GLU A 99 13.25 -15.41 23.31
C GLU A 99 14.12 -14.16 23.54
N TYR A 100 14.80 -13.70 22.50
CA TYR A 100 15.57 -12.44 22.55
C TYR A 100 14.67 -11.22 22.75
N LEU A 101 13.57 -11.13 21.98
CA LEU A 101 12.67 -9.98 22.04
C LEU A 101 12.01 -9.78 23.42
N ALA A 102 11.89 -10.84 24.20
CA ALA A 102 11.30 -10.79 25.55
C ALA A 102 12.22 -10.18 26.62
N ASP A 103 13.53 -10.13 26.35
CA ASP A 103 14.57 -9.57 27.23
C ASP A 103 15.76 -9.09 26.38
N PRO A 104 15.58 -7.98 25.63
CA PRO A 104 16.58 -7.49 24.68
C PRO A 104 17.76 -6.84 25.41
N ALA A 105 18.95 -6.95 24.81
CA ALA A 105 20.15 -6.31 25.31
C ALA A 105 20.06 -4.78 25.27
N ASP A 106 20.60 -4.13 26.29
CA ASP A 106 20.55 -2.67 26.48
C ASP A 106 21.60 -1.87 25.67
N PHE A 107 22.41 -2.56 24.85
CA PHE A 107 23.41 -1.97 23.96
C PHE A 107 23.07 -2.14 22.47
N THR A 108 21.88 -2.72 22.14
CA THR A 108 21.47 -3.01 20.78
C THR A 108 20.12 -2.40 20.44
N ASP A 109 20.09 -1.61 19.38
CA ASP A 109 18.83 -1.24 18.71
C ASP A 109 18.55 -2.28 17.62
N LEU A 110 17.43 -3.00 17.72
CA LEU A 110 17.03 -3.98 16.73
C LEU A 110 15.83 -3.46 15.92
N VAL A 111 16.01 -3.28 14.62
CA VAL A 111 15.00 -2.87 13.67
C VAL A 111 14.61 -4.07 12.82
N ILE A 112 13.35 -4.49 12.90
CA ILE A 112 12.81 -5.66 12.20
C ILE A 112 11.85 -5.20 11.13
N GLU A 113 12.11 -5.57 9.88
CA GLU A 113 11.15 -5.51 8.79
C GLU A 113 10.42 -6.86 8.75
N TRP A 114 9.13 -6.82 9.09
CA TRP A 114 8.28 -8.03 9.04
C TRP A 114 7.80 -8.31 7.62
N GLY A 115 7.64 -7.28 6.79
CA GLY A 115 7.02 -7.39 5.48
C GLY A 115 5.49 -7.40 5.54
N SER A 116 4.88 -7.99 4.54
CA SER A 116 3.44 -8.08 4.44
C SER A 116 2.87 -9.21 5.32
N GLY A 117 1.61 -9.05 5.71
CA GLY A 117 0.88 -10.05 6.47
C GLY A 117 0.86 -9.81 7.98
N LYS A 118 0.24 -10.73 8.69
CA LYS A 118 0.07 -10.60 10.13
C LYS A 118 1.33 -11.04 10.88
N VAL A 119 1.79 -10.22 11.80
CA VAL A 119 2.90 -10.57 12.70
C VAL A 119 2.56 -11.83 13.49
N ALA A 120 3.51 -12.78 13.55
CA ALA A 120 3.35 -14.00 14.32
C ALA A 120 3.09 -13.69 15.80
N LYS A 121 2.08 -14.32 16.38
CA LYS A 121 1.66 -14.01 17.77
C LYS A 121 2.78 -14.13 18.78
N VAL A 122 3.64 -15.14 18.64
CA VAL A 122 4.78 -15.35 19.53
C VAL A 122 5.76 -14.16 19.51
N VAL A 123 5.99 -13.58 18.33
CA VAL A 123 6.86 -12.41 18.14
C VAL A 123 6.18 -11.15 18.71
N ALA A 124 4.90 -10.94 18.42
CA ALA A 124 4.16 -9.78 18.93
C ALA A 124 4.04 -9.77 20.47
N ASP A 125 3.77 -10.92 21.08
CA ASP A 125 3.69 -11.05 22.53
C ASP A 125 5.06 -10.82 23.20
N ALA A 126 6.14 -11.36 22.62
CA ALA A 126 7.50 -11.19 23.11
C ALA A 126 7.97 -9.73 22.98
N LEU A 127 7.74 -9.10 21.82
CA LEU A 127 8.04 -7.69 21.57
C LEU A 127 7.39 -6.79 22.64
N LYS A 128 6.10 -7.03 22.92
CA LYS A 128 5.38 -6.28 23.96
C LYS A 128 5.96 -6.50 25.36
N LYS A 129 6.36 -7.73 25.67
CA LYS A 129 6.97 -8.08 26.96
C LYS A 129 8.31 -7.38 27.17
N GLY A 130 9.15 -7.32 26.13
CA GLY A 130 10.45 -6.66 26.17
C GLY A 130 10.41 -5.13 25.98
N GLY A 131 9.20 -4.53 25.92
CA GLY A 131 9.03 -3.08 25.77
C GLY A 131 9.26 -2.55 24.35
N GLY A 132 9.37 -3.44 23.35
CA GLY A 132 9.55 -3.03 21.96
C GLY A 132 8.29 -2.44 21.34
N VAL A 133 8.47 -1.73 20.22
CA VAL A 133 7.44 -0.96 19.51
C VAL A 133 7.08 -1.63 18.19
N SER A 134 5.78 -1.84 17.96
CA SER A 134 5.25 -2.30 16.66
C SER A 134 4.68 -1.11 15.88
N ILE A 135 5.13 -0.94 14.64
CA ILE A 135 4.85 0.23 13.81
C ILE A 135 4.26 -0.22 12.48
N ASP A 136 3.07 0.28 12.16
CA ASP A 136 2.48 0.18 10.82
C ASP A 136 2.55 1.58 10.18
N PRO A 137 3.41 1.80 9.17
CA PRO A 137 3.54 3.09 8.52
C PRO A 137 2.42 3.35 7.50
N THR A 138 1.57 2.36 7.22
CA THR A 138 0.53 2.50 6.21
C THR A 138 -0.65 3.33 6.73
N PRO A 139 -1.26 4.18 5.89
CA PRO A 139 -2.45 4.91 6.30
C PRO A 139 -3.59 3.97 6.61
N GLY A 140 -4.35 4.27 7.65
CA GLY A 140 -5.55 3.52 8.00
C GLY A 140 -6.57 3.48 6.85
N SER A 141 -7.43 2.48 6.87
CA SER A 141 -8.43 2.25 5.80
C SER A 141 -9.52 3.32 5.71
N ARG A 142 -9.73 4.12 6.76
CA ARG A 142 -10.75 5.17 6.79
C ARG A 142 -10.26 6.42 6.08
N ALA A 143 -11.18 7.13 5.42
CA ALA A 143 -10.86 8.40 4.73
C ALA A 143 -10.26 9.47 5.67
N ALA A 144 -10.68 9.49 6.95
CA ALA A 144 -10.11 10.40 7.95
C ALA A 144 -8.66 10.05 8.30
N ASP A 145 -8.35 8.76 8.45
CA ASP A 145 -7.01 8.29 8.77
C ASP A 145 -6.03 8.61 7.63
N ARG A 146 -6.47 8.40 6.36
CA ARG A 146 -5.68 8.75 5.17
C ARG A 146 -5.44 10.26 5.06
N ARG A 147 -6.45 11.08 5.39
CA ARG A 147 -6.27 12.54 5.39
C ARG A 147 -5.24 12.96 6.42
N SER A 148 -5.35 12.46 7.65
CA SER A 148 -4.37 12.75 8.72
C SER A 148 -2.97 12.29 8.35
N TRP A 149 -2.85 11.12 7.71
CA TRP A 149 -1.58 10.61 7.18
C TRP A 149 -0.99 11.59 6.15
N TRP A 150 -1.79 12.02 5.16
CA TRP A 150 -1.35 12.99 4.16
C TRP A 150 -0.90 14.32 4.77
N GLU A 151 -1.64 14.84 5.73
CA GLU A 151 -1.27 16.06 6.45
C GLU A 151 0.10 15.92 7.12
N THR A 152 0.35 14.75 7.71
CA THR A 152 1.63 14.43 8.37
C THR A 152 2.78 14.30 7.36
N GLU A 153 2.60 13.53 6.29
CA GLU A 153 3.64 13.28 5.29
C GLU A 153 4.00 14.54 4.49
N ILE A 154 3.00 15.33 4.10
CA ILE A 154 3.24 16.62 3.42
C ILE A 154 4.00 17.57 4.36
N ALA A 155 3.64 17.64 5.63
CA ALA A 155 4.36 18.46 6.60
C ALA A 155 5.80 17.97 6.83
N ALA A 156 6.00 16.66 6.92
CA ALA A 156 7.31 16.03 7.10
C ALA A 156 8.22 16.20 5.88
N SER A 157 7.65 16.30 4.67
CA SER A 157 8.42 16.50 3.45
C SER A 157 9.20 17.82 3.43
N GLY A 158 8.81 18.81 4.23
CA GLY A 158 9.39 20.15 4.24
C GLY A 158 9.12 20.97 2.97
N LEU A 159 8.29 20.47 2.05
CA LEU A 159 7.89 21.17 0.84
C LEU A 159 6.73 22.14 1.13
N ASN A 160 6.73 23.27 0.43
CA ASN A 160 5.74 24.32 0.63
C ASN A 160 4.68 24.28 -0.47
N PHE A 161 3.63 23.47 -0.27
CA PHE A 161 2.52 23.34 -1.22
C PHE A 161 1.43 24.39 -1.02
N GLU A 162 0.83 24.86 -2.11
CA GLU A 162 -0.45 25.57 -2.07
C GLU A 162 -1.60 24.61 -1.79
N GLN A 163 -2.71 25.10 -1.20
CA GLN A 163 -3.87 24.26 -0.92
C GLN A 163 -4.45 23.57 -2.17
N PRO A 164 -4.56 24.22 -3.35
CA PRO A 164 -4.97 23.53 -4.57
C PRO A 164 -4.00 22.42 -5.00
N ALA A 165 -2.68 22.63 -4.79
CA ALA A 165 -1.66 21.63 -5.08
C ALA A 165 -1.80 20.40 -4.16
N VAL A 166 -2.04 20.60 -2.86
CA VAL A 166 -2.31 19.52 -1.92
C VAL A 166 -3.54 18.72 -2.34
N ALA A 167 -4.64 19.39 -2.70
CA ALA A 167 -5.86 18.74 -3.14
C ALA A 167 -5.64 17.93 -4.45
N MET A 168 -4.89 18.47 -5.40
CA MET A 168 -4.53 17.78 -6.63
C MET A 168 -3.66 16.55 -6.35
N LEU A 169 -2.62 16.71 -5.53
CA LEU A 169 -1.67 15.66 -5.15
C LEU A 169 -2.38 14.48 -4.46
N THR A 170 -3.19 14.76 -3.44
CA THR A 170 -3.92 13.73 -2.69
C THR A 170 -4.97 13.03 -3.54
N THR A 171 -5.59 13.74 -4.49
CA THR A 171 -6.54 13.16 -5.46
C THR A 171 -5.81 12.28 -6.48
N TRP A 172 -4.64 12.69 -6.91
CA TRP A 172 -3.85 11.99 -7.92
C TRP A 172 -3.20 10.73 -7.35
N LEU A 173 -2.58 10.80 -6.18
CA LEU A 173 -1.98 9.63 -5.52
C LEU A 173 -3.05 8.64 -5.04
N GLY A 174 -4.23 9.11 -4.64
CA GLY A 174 -5.32 8.24 -4.23
C GLY A 174 -4.93 7.31 -3.09
N GLU A 175 -4.85 6.01 -3.37
CA GLU A 175 -4.42 4.97 -2.42
C GLU A 175 -2.94 4.58 -2.57
N ASP A 176 -2.28 4.99 -3.66
CA ASP A 176 -0.86 4.74 -3.91
C ASP A 176 0.00 5.81 -3.22
N VAL A 177 0.02 5.74 -1.91
CA VAL A 177 0.70 6.71 -1.06
C VAL A 177 2.23 6.58 -1.12
N SER A 178 2.73 5.40 -1.46
CA SER A 178 4.18 5.11 -1.55
C SER A 178 4.88 5.91 -2.66
N ARG A 179 4.15 6.31 -3.70
CA ARG A 179 4.70 7.19 -4.75
C ARG A 179 5.05 8.60 -4.28
N PHE A 180 4.50 9.02 -3.12
CA PHE A 180 4.74 10.37 -2.61
C PHE A 180 6.21 10.62 -2.29
N THR A 181 6.91 9.67 -1.71
CA THR A 181 8.31 9.84 -1.31
C THR A 181 9.20 10.15 -2.51
N GLY A 182 9.12 9.37 -3.59
CA GLY A 182 9.88 9.62 -4.81
C GLY A 182 9.50 10.93 -5.50
N LEU A 183 8.20 11.26 -5.52
CA LEU A 183 7.73 12.54 -6.04
C LEU A 183 8.25 13.71 -5.20
N ALA A 184 8.20 13.61 -3.87
CA ALA A 184 8.67 14.66 -2.96
C ALA A 184 10.18 14.93 -3.12
N GLU A 185 11.00 13.89 -3.34
CA GLU A 185 12.42 14.06 -3.63
C GLU A 185 12.65 14.80 -4.96
N THR A 186 11.90 14.43 -6.00
CA THR A 186 11.97 15.10 -7.30
C THR A 186 11.56 16.57 -7.21
N LEU A 187 10.46 16.85 -6.50
CA LEU A 187 9.99 18.23 -6.29
C LEU A 187 10.98 19.04 -5.44
N ARG A 188 11.61 18.41 -4.45
CA ARG A 188 12.65 19.08 -3.63
C ARG A 188 13.87 19.45 -4.46
N ALA A 189 14.29 18.56 -5.36
CA ALA A 189 15.40 18.82 -6.28
C ALA A 189 15.07 19.94 -7.27
N THR A 190 13.79 20.06 -7.68
CA THR A 190 13.35 21.03 -8.70
C THR A 190 13.04 22.41 -8.10
N TYR A 191 12.31 22.44 -6.99
CA TYR A 191 11.76 23.69 -6.43
C TYR A 191 12.43 24.13 -5.13
N GLY A 192 13.20 23.25 -4.47
CA GLY A 192 13.85 23.57 -3.19
C GLY A 192 12.84 24.00 -2.13
N SER A 193 12.99 25.25 -1.62
CA SER A 193 12.09 25.87 -0.66
C SER A 193 10.99 26.72 -1.28
N SER A 194 10.93 26.81 -2.61
CA SER A 194 9.92 27.61 -3.32
C SER A 194 8.52 27.05 -3.08
N ARG A 195 7.53 27.93 -3.22
CA ARG A 195 6.12 27.54 -3.09
C ARG A 195 5.69 26.79 -4.37
N ILE A 196 5.01 25.66 -4.21
CA ILE A 196 4.60 24.75 -5.27
C ILE A 196 3.10 24.92 -5.49
N SER A 197 2.72 25.39 -6.69
CA SER A 197 1.33 25.54 -7.14
C SER A 197 0.80 24.24 -7.78
N ALA A 198 -0.49 24.21 -8.09
CA ALA A 198 -1.10 23.10 -8.82
C ALA A 198 -0.50 22.96 -10.24
N ASP A 199 -0.24 24.09 -10.91
CA ASP A 199 0.34 24.10 -12.25
C ASP A 199 1.80 23.59 -12.26
N ASP A 200 2.53 23.81 -11.16
CA ASP A 200 3.89 23.28 -10.98
C ASP A 200 3.90 21.77 -10.81
N LEU A 201 2.82 21.19 -10.28
CA LEU A 201 2.70 19.73 -10.12
C LEU A 201 2.32 19.01 -11.40
N GLU A 202 1.58 19.64 -12.30
CA GLU A 202 1.02 19.01 -13.49
C GLU A 202 2.07 18.23 -14.32
N PRO A 203 3.31 18.73 -14.56
CA PRO A 203 4.33 17.99 -15.30
C PRO A 203 4.82 16.70 -14.61
N PHE A 204 4.73 16.63 -13.29
CA PHE A 204 5.21 15.49 -12.49
C PHE A 204 4.14 14.44 -12.22
N LEU A 205 2.88 14.82 -12.37
CA LEU A 205 1.77 13.92 -12.12
C LEU A 205 1.47 13.02 -13.33
N GLY A 206 2.12 13.25 -14.48
CA GLY A 206 1.86 12.49 -15.71
C GLY A 206 0.40 12.62 -16.16
N ASP A 207 0.00 11.89 -17.19
CA ASP A 207 -1.40 11.83 -17.59
C ASP A 207 -2.24 11.15 -16.51
N LYS A 208 -2.67 11.98 -15.55
CA LYS A 208 -3.68 11.78 -14.50
C LYS A 208 -3.63 10.45 -13.75
N GLY A 209 -3.12 10.54 -12.56
CA GLY A 209 -3.23 9.73 -11.36
C GLY A 209 -3.71 8.28 -11.42
N ASP A 210 -3.12 7.46 -10.61
CA ASP A 210 -3.50 6.05 -10.46
C ASP A 210 -5.03 5.93 -10.36
N VAL A 211 -5.61 5.27 -11.35
CA VAL A 211 -7.03 5.00 -11.37
C VAL A 211 -7.28 3.88 -10.37
N ALA A 212 -8.02 4.18 -9.33
CA ALA A 212 -8.39 3.16 -8.35
C ALA A 212 -8.96 1.92 -9.07
N PRO A 213 -8.52 0.71 -8.70
CA PRO A 213 -8.97 -0.51 -9.38
C PRO A 213 -10.47 -0.65 -9.52
N TRP A 214 -11.25 -0.12 -8.55
CA TRP A 214 -12.70 -0.17 -8.60
C TRP A 214 -13.35 0.88 -9.50
N ASP A 215 -12.65 1.95 -9.90
CA ASP A 215 -13.24 2.99 -10.77
C ASP A 215 -13.68 2.43 -12.13
N LEU A 216 -12.91 1.50 -12.68
CA LEU A 216 -13.26 0.81 -13.91
C LEU A 216 -14.50 -0.05 -13.75
N THR A 217 -14.52 -0.91 -12.72
CA THR A 217 -15.67 -1.77 -12.44
C THR A 217 -16.91 -0.97 -12.09
N ASP A 218 -16.76 0.15 -11.36
CA ASP A 218 -17.86 1.05 -11.05
C ASP A 218 -18.46 1.74 -12.28
N ALA A 219 -17.60 2.21 -13.18
CA ALA A 219 -18.07 2.80 -14.43
C ALA A 219 -18.82 1.76 -15.29
N ILE A 220 -18.33 0.52 -15.32
CA ILE A 220 -18.97 -0.60 -16.02
C ILE A 220 -20.32 -0.97 -15.38
N ASP A 221 -20.33 -1.19 -14.06
CA ASP A 221 -21.55 -1.61 -13.32
C ASP A 221 -22.66 -0.55 -13.36
N ASN A 222 -22.28 0.73 -13.48
CA ASN A 222 -23.23 1.83 -13.64
C ASN A 222 -23.63 2.10 -15.10
N GLY A 223 -23.21 1.28 -16.07
CA GLY A 223 -23.58 1.42 -17.47
C GLY A 223 -23.08 2.71 -18.11
N ARG A 224 -21.86 3.17 -17.79
CA ARG A 224 -21.25 4.40 -18.28
C ARG A 224 -20.07 4.12 -19.24
N PRO A 225 -20.29 3.73 -20.51
CA PRO A 225 -19.24 3.29 -21.43
C PRO A 225 -18.15 4.32 -21.64
N SER A 226 -18.50 5.61 -21.82
CA SER A 226 -17.51 6.68 -22.04
C SER A 226 -16.56 6.83 -20.84
N ARG A 227 -17.10 6.77 -19.62
CA ARG A 227 -16.29 6.83 -18.40
C ARG A 227 -15.44 5.57 -18.23
N ALA A 228 -16.00 4.40 -18.51
CA ALA A 228 -15.28 3.13 -18.43
C ALA A 228 -14.09 3.08 -19.41
N LEU A 229 -14.28 3.58 -20.64
CA LEU A 229 -13.20 3.71 -21.63
C LEU A 229 -12.12 4.71 -21.18
N GLU A 230 -12.50 5.88 -20.69
CA GLU A 230 -11.56 6.87 -20.15
C GLU A 230 -10.71 6.26 -19.03
N VAL A 231 -11.37 5.59 -18.07
CA VAL A 231 -10.71 4.94 -16.93
C VAL A 231 -9.78 3.82 -17.41
N ALA A 232 -10.22 2.94 -18.32
CA ALA A 232 -9.40 1.85 -18.83
C ALA A 232 -8.16 2.33 -19.56
N ARG A 233 -8.30 3.36 -20.42
CA ARG A 233 -7.16 3.97 -21.14
C ARG A 233 -6.18 4.61 -20.18
N ARG A 234 -6.65 5.26 -19.12
CA ARG A 234 -5.78 5.82 -18.07
C ARG A 234 -5.03 4.75 -17.32
N MET A 235 -5.68 3.60 -17.00
CA MET A 235 -5.02 2.48 -16.34
C MET A 235 -3.93 1.83 -17.19
N MET A 236 -4.09 1.82 -18.51
CA MET A 236 -3.13 1.23 -19.46
C MET A 236 -2.14 2.25 -20.01
N GLY A 237 -2.45 3.56 -19.92
CA GLY A 237 -1.62 4.65 -20.41
C GLY A 237 -0.29 4.71 -19.68
N ALA A 238 0.74 5.19 -20.40
CA ALA A 238 2.12 5.29 -19.91
C ALA A 238 2.76 3.96 -19.46
N GLY A 239 2.15 2.79 -19.79
CA GLY A 239 2.68 1.48 -19.43
C GLY A 239 2.44 1.08 -17.96
N GLU A 240 1.59 1.81 -17.23
CA GLU A 240 1.35 1.55 -15.80
C GLU A 240 0.72 0.18 -15.55
N ARG A 241 -0.24 -0.25 -16.40
CA ARG A 241 -0.84 -1.60 -16.29
C ARG A 241 -0.93 -2.28 -17.64
N HIS A 242 -0.35 -3.44 -17.71
CA HIS A 242 -0.48 -4.27 -18.91
C HIS A 242 -1.95 -4.67 -19.12
N PRO A 243 -2.47 -4.72 -20.38
CA PRO A 243 -3.84 -5.14 -20.70
C PRO A 243 -4.29 -6.44 -20.02
N LEU A 244 -3.39 -7.42 -19.89
CA LEU A 244 -3.67 -8.68 -19.19
C LEU A 244 -3.91 -8.50 -17.68
N GLN A 245 -3.33 -7.48 -17.03
CA GLN A 245 -3.59 -7.17 -15.62
C GLN A 245 -5.00 -6.58 -15.44
N VAL A 246 -5.39 -5.67 -16.35
CA VAL A 246 -6.75 -5.11 -16.38
C VAL A 246 -7.77 -6.22 -16.67
N MET A 247 -7.45 -7.14 -17.60
CA MET A 247 -8.25 -8.33 -17.88
C MET A 247 -8.44 -9.22 -16.64
N ALA A 248 -7.35 -9.50 -15.91
CA ALA A 248 -7.40 -10.31 -14.69
C ALA A 248 -8.28 -9.64 -13.60
N GLN A 249 -8.22 -8.32 -13.47
CA GLN A 249 -9.07 -7.56 -12.58
C GLN A 249 -10.55 -7.68 -12.95
N LEU A 250 -10.90 -7.51 -14.24
CA LEU A 250 -12.27 -7.67 -14.74
C LEU A 250 -12.78 -9.08 -14.52
N HIS A 251 -11.95 -10.10 -14.81
CA HIS A 251 -12.27 -11.50 -14.56
C HIS A 251 -12.55 -11.74 -13.07
N GLY A 252 -11.70 -11.22 -12.17
CA GLY A 252 -11.90 -11.31 -10.72
C GLY A 252 -13.22 -10.66 -10.26
N HIS A 253 -13.58 -9.50 -10.83
CA HIS A 253 -14.84 -8.83 -10.54
C HIS A 253 -16.05 -9.70 -10.92
N TYR A 254 -16.12 -10.17 -12.17
CA TYR A 254 -17.24 -11.02 -12.61
C TYR A 254 -17.27 -12.39 -11.92
N SER A 255 -16.11 -12.93 -11.51
CA SER A 255 -16.04 -14.15 -10.69
C SER A 255 -16.68 -13.95 -9.32
N LYS A 256 -16.54 -12.78 -8.71
CA LYS A 256 -17.27 -12.44 -7.48
C LYS A 256 -18.77 -12.35 -7.72
N LEU A 257 -19.21 -11.71 -8.82
CA LEU A 257 -20.64 -11.64 -9.15
C LEU A 257 -21.22 -13.03 -9.43
N ALA A 258 -20.49 -13.91 -10.13
CA ALA A 258 -20.94 -15.27 -10.39
C ALA A 258 -21.16 -16.10 -9.12
N LYS A 259 -20.38 -15.89 -8.06
CA LYS A 259 -20.59 -16.55 -6.76
C LYS A 259 -21.92 -16.17 -6.10
N LEU A 260 -22.48 -15.01 -6.45
CA LEU A 260 -23.77 -14.54 -5.94
C LEU A 260 -24.97 -15.13 -6.72
N ASP A 261 -24.72 -15.87 -7.81
CA ASP A 261 -25.74 -16.53 -8.62
C ASP A 261 -26.23 -17.83 -7.93
N GLY A 262 -26.86 -17.70 -6.80
CA GLY A 262 -27.40 -18.79 -6.02
C GLY A 262 -28.77 -18.49 -5.42
N PRO A 263 -29.65 -19.51 -5.25
CA PRO A 263 -31.00 -19.33 -4.74
C PRO A 263 -31.03 -18.80 -3.29
N ASP A 264 -29.95 -18.98 -2.57
CA ASP A 264 -29.83 -18.63 -1.14
C ASP A 264 -29.27 -17.21 -0.91
N VAL A 265 -28.83 -16.49 -1.96
CA VAL A 265 -28.27 -15.15 -1.83
C VAL A 265 -29.36 -14.09 -2.00
N ARG A 266 -30.03 -13.74 -0.90
CA ARG A 266 -31.16 -12.80 -0.89
C ARG A 266 -30.86 -11.49 -0.18
N SER A 267 -29.89 -11.47 0.72
CA SER A 267 -29.54 -10.32 1.55
C SER A 267 -28.06 -9.96 1.46
N ALA A 268 -27.70 -8.78 1.99
CA ALA A 268 -26.31 -8.37 2.13
C ALA A 268 -25.51 -9.35 3.02
N ALA A 269 -26.15 -9.87 4.07
CA ALA A 269 -25.50 -10.86 4.96
C ALA A 269 -25.20 -12.18 4.23
N ASP A 270 -26.07 -12.65 3.32
CA ASP A 270 -25.82 -13.82 2.51
C ASP A 270 -24.63 -13.57 1.56
N ALA A 271 -24.59 -12.38 0.95
CA ALA A 271 -23.48 -11.99 0.09
C ALA A 271 -22.14 -11.90 0.85
N GLU A 272 -22.15 -11.40 2.09
CA GLU A 272 -20.97 -11.39 2.96
C GLU A 272 -20.44 -12.80 3.23
N ASN A 273 -21.34 -13.73 3.52
CA ASN A 273 -20.99 -15.12 3.79
C ASN A 273 -20.41 -15.81 2.55
N VAL A 274 -21.04 -15.63 1.39
CA VAL A 274 -20.61 -16.27 0.13
C VAL A 274 -19.31 -15.70 -0.40
N LEU A 275 -19.12 -14.39 -0.28
CA LEU A 275 -17.91 -13.70 -0.78
C LEU A 275 -16.76 -13.69 0.24
N GLY A 276 -17.03 -13.93 1.51
CA GLY A 276 -16.03 -13.83 2.59
C GLY A 276 -15.58 -12.40 2.88
N ILE A 277 -16.36 -11.39 2.44
CA ILE A 277 -16.07 -9.95 2.63
C ILE A 277 -17.24 -9.29 3.36
N LYS A 278 -16.98 -8.29 4.21
CA LYS A 278 -18.01 -7.67 5.06
C LYS A 278 -18.34 -6.24 4.63
N GLY A 279 -19.59 -5.82 4.91
CA GLY A 279 -20.06 -4.45 4.78
C GLY A 279 -20.22 -3.97 3.34
N PHE A 280 -19.93 -2.70 3.12
CA PHE A 280 -20.20 -2.01 1.85
C PHE A 280 -19.73 -2.74 0.57
N PRO A 281 -18.54 -3.39 0.53
CA PRO A 281 -18.11 -4.13 -0.67
C PRO A 281 -19.03 -5.30 -1.05
N ALA A 282 -19.58 -6.03 -0.07
CA ALA A 282 -20.50 -7.12 -0.32
C ALA A 282 -21.88 -6.60 -0.81
N GLU A 283 -22.39 -5.54 -0.21
CA GLU A 283 -23.62 -4.87 -0.65
C GLU A 283 -23.50 -4.36 -2.09
N LYS A 284 -22.36 -3.75 -2.41
CA LYS A 284 -22.05 -3.22 -3.75
C LYS A 284 -22.04 -4.34 -4.79
N ALA A 285 -21.35 -5.46 -4.50
CA ALA A 285 -21.32 -6.61 -5.37
C ALA A 285 -22.70 -7.22 -5.58
N LEU A 286 -23.51 -7.35 -4.53
CA LEU A 286 -24.89 -7.84 -4.63
C LEU A 286 -25.76 -6.93 -5.48
N LYS A 287 -25.61 -5.61 -5.34
CA LYS A 287 -26.31 -4.63 -6.16
C LYS A 287 -25.93 -4.73 -7.63
N ALA A 288 -24.62 -4.87 -7.92
CA ALA A 288 -24.09 -5.05 -9.28
C ALA A 288 -24.65 -6.33 -9.90
N PHE A 289 -24.62 -7.45 -9.16
CA PHE A 289 -25.21 -8.72 -9.59
C PHE A 289 -26.71 -8.59 -9.87
N ARG A 290 -27.48 -7.97 -8.98
CA ARG A 290 -28.94 -7.77 -9.19
C ARG A 290 -29.26 -6.93 -10.42
N ASN A 291 -28.43 -5.93 -10.72
CA ASN A 291 -28.60 -5.10 -11.92
C ASN A 291 -28.29 -5.88 -13.21
N LEU A 292 -27.26 -6.74 -13.18
CA LEU A 292 -26.75 -7.46 -14.34
C LEU A 292 -27.51 -8.78 -14.60
N GLY A 293 -27.83 -9.50 -13.52
CA GLY A 293 -28.47 -10.82 -13.54
C GLY A 293 -27.54 -11.93 -14.03
N SER A 294 -27.97 -13.19 -13.85
CA SER A 294 -27.23 -14.40 -14.27
C SER A 294 -26.88 -14.40 -15.76
N GLY A 295 -27.82 -13.95 -16.60
CA GLY A 295 -27.63 -13.84 -18.05
C GLY A 295 -26.53 -12.85 -18.42
N GLY A 296 -26.50 -11.68 -17.74
CA GLY A 296 -25.48 -10.67 -17.94
C GLY A 296 -24.08 -11.13 -17.47
N VAL A 297 -24.01 -11.81 -16.33
CA VAL A 297 -22.74 -12.40 -15.83
C VAL A 297 -22.19 -13.42 -16.84
N ARG A 298 -23.03 -14.33 -17.35
CA ARG A 298 -22.64 -15.29 -18.39
C ARG A 298 -22.10 -14.56 -19.62
N LYS A 299 -22.81 -13.54 -20.09
CA LYS A 299 -22.39 -12.75 -21.26
C LYS A 299 -21.06 -12.01 -21.03
N ALA A 300 -20.82 -11.55 -19.83
CA ALA A 300 -19.54 -10.93 -19.48
C ALA A 300 -18.38 -11.94 -19.59
N PHE A 301 -18.54 -13.18 -19.12
CA PHE A 301 -17.52 -14.20 -19.28
C PHE A 301 -17.27 -14.58 -20.76
N GLU A 302 -18.32 -14.63 -21.59
CA GLU A 302 -18.15 -14.81 -23.03
C GLU A 302 -17.31 -13.70 -23.67
N LEU A 303 -17.55 -12.44 -23.27
CA LEU A 303 -16.79 -11.28 -23.75
C LEU A 303 -15.34 -11.33 -23.27
N LEU A 304 -15.11 -11.66 -22.00
CA LEU A 304 -13.77 -11.79 -21.43
C LEU A 304 -12.98 -12.92 -22.13
N ALA A 305 -13.59 -14.08 -22.32
CA ALA A 305 -12.94 -15.19 -23.02
C ALA A 305 -12.59 -14.85 -24.48
N ALA A 306 -13.47 -14.14 -25.17
CA ALA A 306 -13.19 -13.68 -26.53
C ALA A 306 -12.03 -12.69 -26.58
N ALA A 307 -12.00 -11.72 -25.65
CA ALA A 307 -10.93 -10.73 -25.58
C ALA A 307 -9.58 -11.35 -25.16
N ASP A 308 -9.56 -12.36 -24.26
CA ASP A 308 -8.33 -13.08 -23.91
C ASP A 308 -7.69 -13.75 -25.13
N LEU A 309 -8.51 -14.38 -25.99
CA LEU A 309 -8.03 -14.97 -27.24
C LEU A 309 -7.51 -13.92 -28.22
N ASP A 310 -8.16 -12.74 -28.29
CA ASP A 310 -7.75 -11.65 -29.17
C ASP A 310 -6.42 -11.03 -28.69
N LEU A 311 -6.25 -10.82 -27.39
CA LEU A 311 -4.98 -10.37 -26.79
C LEU A 311 -3.82 -11.36 -27.01
N ARG A 312 -4.13 -12.65 -27.20
CA ARG A 312 -3.15 -13.70 -27.56
C ARG A 312 -2.92 -13.82 -29.07
N GLY A 313 -3.42 -12.88 -29.86
CA GLY A 313 -3.12 -12.78 -31.27
C GLY A 313 -4.14 -13.42 -32.21
N ARG A 314 -5.32 -13.86 -31.75
CA ARG A 314 -6.34 -14.49 -32.61
C ARG A 314 -6.77 -13.59 -33.78
N THR A 315 -6.91 -12.30 -33.56
CA THR A 315 -7.40 -11.33 -34.56
C THR A 315 -6.31 -10.42 -35.11
N GLY A 316 -5.12 -10.38 -34.49
CA GLY A 316 -4.05 -9.47 -34.86
C GLY A 316 -4.37 -7.98 -34.59
N LEU A 317 -5.43 -7.69 -33.82
CA LEU A 317 -5.75 -6.34 -33.39
C LEU A 317 -4.78 -5.87 -32.31
N ASP A 318 -4.57 -4.56 -32.28
CA ASP A 318 -3.84 -3.92 -31.20
C ASP A 318 -4.51 -4.16 -29.85
N GLU A 319 -3.71 -4.38 -28.80
CA GLU A 319 -4.18 -4.71 -27.47
C GLU A 319 -5.10 -3.61 -26.88
N GLU A 320 -4.81 -2.34 -27.17
CA GLU A 320 -5.65 -1.22 -26.74
C GLU A 320 -7.04 -1.27 -27.38
N ILE A 321 -7.10 -1.62 -28.68
CA ILE A 321 -8.37 -1.76 -29.39
C ILE A 321 -9.19 -2.92 -28.82
N VAL A 322 -8.54 -4.05 -28.53
CA VAL A 322 -9.20 -5.21 -27.93
C VAL A 322 -9.82 -4.83 -26.58
N MET A 323 -9.06 -4.12 -25.74
CA MET A 323 -9.53 -3.67 -24.41
C MET A 323 -10.63 -2.64 -24.51
N ASP A 324 -10.53 -1.68 -25.41
CA ASP A 324 -11.60 -0.68 -25.64
C ASP A 324 -12.92 -1.35 -26.03
N VAL A 325 -12.87 -2.30 -26.97
CA VAL A 325 -14.06 -3.05 -27.40
C VAL A 325 -14.64 -3.87 -26.26
N LEU A 326 -13.80 -4.54 -25.47
CA LEU A 326 -14.22 -5.30 -24.30
C LEU A 326 -14.93 -4.41 -23.29
N VAL A 327 -14.29 -3.34 -22.85
CA VAL A 327 -14.80 -2.42 -21.81
C VAL A 327 -16.11 -1.77 -22.24
N ALA A 328 -16.19 -1.31 -23.51
CA ALA A 328 -17.41 -0.74 -24.05
C ALA A 328 -18.57 -1.75 -24.08
N ARG A 329 -18.31 -3.02 -24.43
CA ARG A 329 -19.31 -4.09 -24.45
C ARG A 329 -19.75 -4.46 -23.04
N LEU A 330 -18.82 -4.61 -22.08
CA LEU A 330 -19.14 -4.91 -20.69
C LEU A 330 -20.01 -3.81 -20.07
N ALA A 331 -19.67 -2.54 -20.27
CA ALA A 331 -20.45 -1.42 -19.76
C ALA A 331 -21.86 -1.31 -20.36
N ARG A 332 -22.10 -1.91 -21.54
CA ARG A 332 -23.43 -1.98 -22.15
C ARG A 332 -24.30 -3.10 -21.63
N LEU A 333 -23.74 -4.07 -20.89
CA LEU A 333 -24.54 -5.13 -20.27
C LEU A 333 -25.35 -4.61 -19.08
N SER A 334 -24.85 -3.58 -18.40
CA SER A 334 -25.54 -2.94 -17.29
C SER A 334 -26.56 -1.91 -17.79
N PRO A 335 -27.77 -1.85 -17.20
CA PRO A 335 -28.79 -0.88 -17.61
C PRO A 335 -28.30 0.55 -17.34
N ARG A 336 -28.51 1.44 -18.30
CA ARG A 336 -28.27 2.88 -18.13
C ARG A 336 -29.21 3.41 -17.06
N ARG A 337 -28.66 4.05 -16.03
CA ARG A 337 -29.41 4.87 -15.09
C ARG A 337 -29.36 6.34 -15.47
#